data_be0a414043a164c877f685ad90a9f20f
#
_entry.id   be0a414043a164c877f685ad90a9f20f
#
_cell.length_a   1.000
_cell.length_b   1.000
_cell.length_c   1.000
_cell.angle_alpha   90.00
_cell.angle_beta   90.00
_cell.angle_gamma   90.00
#
_symmetry.space_group_name_H-M   'P 1'
#
loop_
_entity.id
_entity.type
_entity.pdbx_description
1 polymer ?
#
loop_
_entity_poly.entity_id
_entity_poly.type
_entity_poly.pdbx_seq_one_letter_code
_entity_poly.pdbx_strand_id
1 'polypeptide(L)' 'MERHKYVYYEEDGYFIGFWEDMPDYRTQGETFEELIENLKEIYHDLNSGEIPHIYHIGELEFA' A
#
# COMPACT_ATOMS: atom_id res chain seq x y z
N MET A 1 16.32 4.10 -15.78
CA MET A 1 15.43 4.54 -14.67
C MET A 1 14.24 3.59 -14.55
N GLU A 2 14.08 3.02 -13.39
CA GLU A 2 12.98 2.11 -13.16
C GLU A 2 11.67 2.87 -12.96
N ARG A 3 10.61 2.31 -13.50
CA ARG A 3 9.27 2.85 -13.31
C ARG A 3 8.40 1.80 -12.66
N HIS A 4 7.67 2.22 -11.65
CA HIS A 4 6.74 1.35 -10.96
C HIS A 4 5.36 1.97 -11.02
N LYS A 5 4.38 1.17 -11.36
CA LYS A 5 3.01 1.62 -11.48
C LYS A 5 2.28 1.44 -10.17
N TYR A 6 1.43 2.38 -9.85
CA TYR A 6 0.56 2.28 -8.69
C TYR A 6 -0.88 2.47 -9.12
N VAL A 7 -1.77 1.89 -8.33
CA VAL A 7 -3.20 1.97 -8.53
C VAL A 7 -3.77 2.78 -7.38
N TYR A 8 -4.70 3.67 -7.65
CA TYR A 8 -5.33 4.42 -6.59
C TYR A 8 -6.78 4.73 -6.92
N TYR A 9 -7.55 4.98 -5.87
CA TYR A 9 -8.94 5.37 -6.01
C TYR A 9 -9.34 6.21 -4.80
N GLU A 10 -10.45 6.91 -4.91
CA GLU A 10 -10.99 7.72 -3.84
C GLU A 10 -12.15 6.99 -3.18
N GLU A 11 -12.18 7.05 -1.86
CA GLU A 11 -13.26 6.46 -1.08
C GLU A 11 -13.42 7.25 0.22
N ASP A 12 -14.64 7.73 0.47
CA ASP A 12 -14.99 8.46 1.70
C ASP A 12 -14.06 9.62 2.04
N GLY A 13 -13.61 10.34 1.02
CA GLY A 13 -12.75 11.50 1.19
C GLY A 13 -11.28 11.18 1.33
N TYR A 14 -10.91 9.93 1.15
CA TYR A 14 -9.52 9.49 1.21
C TYR A 14 -9.06 8.95 -0.13
N PHE A 15 -7.77 9.09 -0.38
CA PHE A 15 -7.12 8.41 -1.49
C PHE A 15 -6.55 7.11 -0.97
N ILE A 16 -6.88 6.02 -1.63
CA ILE A 16 -6.39 4.70 -1.26
C ILE A 16 -5.57 4.18 -2.43
N GLY A 17 -4.43 3.60 -2.14
CA GLY A 17 -3.57 3.13 -3.21
C GLY A 17 -2.64 2.02 -2.81
N PHE A 18 -2.04 1.42 -3.83
CA PHE A 18 -1.07 0.36 -3.64
C PHE A 18 -0.21 0.27 -4.90
N TRP A 19 0.98 -0.30 -4.74
CA TRP A 19 1.85 -0.56 -5.88
C TRP A 19 1.29 -1.76 -6.65
N GLU A 20 1.30 -1.68 -7.97
CA GLU A 20 0.77 -2.75 -8.82
C GLU A 20 1.43 -4.09 -8.51
N ASP A 21 2.73 -4.08 -8.22
CA ASP A 21 3.50 -5.28 -7.90
C ASP A 21 3.28 -5.79 -6.49
N MET A 22 2.62 -5.01 -5.66
CA MET A 22 2.45 -5.31 -4.23
C MET A 22 1.03 -5.00 -3.77
N PRO A 23 0.03 -5.71 -4.33
CA PRO A 23 -1.38 -5.37 -4.07
C PRO A 23 -1.82 -5.62 -2.62
N ASP A 24 -1.04 -6.38 -1.85
CA ASP A 24 -1.37 -6.64 -0.46
C ASP A 24 -1.00 -5.49 0.48
N TYR A 25 -0.24 -4.53 0.00
CA TYR A 25 0.23 -3.41 0.81
C TYR A 25 -0.49 -2.14 0.43
N ARG A 26 -1.71 -1.98 0.94
CA ARG A 26 -2.51 -0.80 0.68
C ARG A 26 -2.22 0.28 1.71
N THR A 27 -2.30 1.51 1.25
CA THR A 27 -2.15 2.66 2.12
C THR A 27 -3.19 3.71 1.74
N GLN A 28 -3.30 4.74 2.54
CA GLN A 28 -4.25 5.81 2.29
C GLN A 28 -3.66 7.15 2.66
N GLY A 29 -4.28 8.21 2.17
CA GLY A 29 -3.91 9.57 2.49
C GLY A 29 -5.12 10.48 2.34
N GLU A 30 -5.13 11.58 3.07
CA GLU A 30 -6.20 12.57 2.96
C GLU A 30 -6.03 13.44 1.71
N THR A 31 -4.81 13.52 1.20
CA THR A 31 -4.50 14.22 -0.04
C THR A 31 -3.73 13.28 -0.94
N PHE A 32 -3.68 13.64 -2.22
CA PHE A 32 -2.90 12.86 -3.17
C PHE A 32 -1.41 12.85 -2.81
N GLU A 33 -0.89 14.00 -2.39
CA GLU A 33 0.52 14.08 -1.99
C GLU A 33 0.83 13.18 -0.82
N GLU A 34 -0.07 13.11 0.15
CA GLU A 34 0.09 12.24 1.29
C GLU A 34 0.09 10.76 0.88
N LEU A 35 -0.81 10.40 -0.06
CA LEU A 35 -0.82 9.05 -0.59
C LEU A 35 0.52 8.70 -1.24
N ILE A 36 1.07 9.59 -2.05
CA ILE A 36 2.34 9.35 -2.73
C ILE A 36 3.48 9.19 -1.73
N GLU A 37 3.50 10.01 -0.68
CA GLU A 37 4.51 9.88 0.38
C GLU A 37 4.42 8.51 1.05
N ASN A 38 3.22 8.07 1.35
CA ASN A 38 3.00 6.79 2.00
C ASN A 38 3.38 5.62 1.07
N LEU A 39 3.11 5.74 -0.22
CA LEU A 39 3.52 4.73 -1.18
C LEU A 39 5.04 4.63 -1.29
N LYS A 40 5.73 5.76 -1.24
CA LYS A 40 7.19 5.78 -1.27
C LYS A 40 7.78 5.10 -0.04
N GLU A 41 7.17 5.31 1.11
CA GLU A 41 7.62 4.68 2.34
C GLU A 41 7.50 3.16 2.28
N ILE A 42 6.39 2.66 1.76
CA ILE A 42 6.18 1.23 1.60
C ILE A 42 7.25 0.63 0.68
N TYR A 43 7.48 1.28 -0.44
CA TYR A 43 8.46 0.81 -1.41
C TYR A 43 9.86 0.76 -0.79
N HIS A 44 10.21 1.81 -0.07
CA HIS A 44 11.51 1.92 0.59
C HIS A 44 11.69 0.82 1.65
N ASP A 45 10.68 0.63 2.49
CA ASP A 45 10.75 -0.36 3.56
C ASP A 45 10.89 -1.78 3.02
N LEU A 46 10.15 -2.11 1.99
CA LEU A 46 10.20 -3.44 1.40
C LEU A 46 11.53 -3.72 0.70
N ASN A 47 12.09 -2.69 0.06
CA ASN A 47 13.39 -2.84 -0.60
C ASN A 47 14.55 -2.89 0.37
N SER A 48 14.42 -2.29 1.53
CA SER A 48 15.46 -2.32 2.55
C SER A 48 15.48 -3.63 3.33
N GLY A 49 14.46 -4.48 3.10
CA GLY A 49 14.33 -5.73 3.83
C GLY A 49 13.67 -5.58 5.19
N GLU A 50 13.24 -4.39 5.52
CA GLU A 50 12.53 -4.14 6.75
C GLU A 50 11.04 -4.24 6.49
N ILE A 51 10.38 -5.11 7.25
CA ILE A 51 8.94 -5.27 7.15
C ILE A 51 8.34 -4.51 8.32
N PRO A 52 7.62 -3.41 8.06
CA PRO A 52 7.12 -2.57 9.15
C PRO A 52 6.06 -3.25 10.01
N HIS A 53 5.47 -4.31 9.50
CA HIS A 53 4.43 -5.04 10.22
C HIS A 53 4.62 -6.53 10.09
N ILE A 54 4.22 -7.23 11.13
CA ILE A 54 4.17 -8.69 11.08
C ILE A 54 2.76 -9.07 10.67
N TYR A 55 2.64 -9.80 9.58
CA TYR A 55 1.36 -10.21 9.05
C TYR A 55 1.01 -11.61 9.52
N HIS A 56 -0.24 -11.79 9.87
CA HIS A 56 -0.76 -13.08 10.27
C HIS A 56 -1.84 -13.50 9.28
N ILE A 57 -1.86 -14.78 8.96
CA ILE A 57 -2.87 -15.33 8.05
C ILE A 57 -3.91 -16.02 8.89
N GLY A 58 -5.16 -15.63 8.68
CA GLY A 58 -6.29 -16.25 9.34
C GLY A 58 -7.27 -16.81 8.33
N GLU A 59 -8.02 -17.82 8.72
CA GLU A 59 -9.05 -18.39 7.87
C GLU A 59 -10.37 -18.40 8.61
N LEU A 60 -11.43 -18.08 7.89
CA LEU A 60 -12.78 -18.16 8.39
C LEU A 60 -13.59 -19.08 7.49
N GLU A 61 -14.37 -19.95 8.12
CA GLU A 61 -15.28 -20.81 7.37
C GLU A 61 -16.69 -20.26 7.44
N PHE A 62 -17.34 -20.24 6.31
CA PHE A 62 -18.73 -19.80 6.21
C PHE A 62 -19.59 -20.98 5.79
N ALA A 63 -20.59 -21.28 6.62
CA ALA A 63 -21.49 -22.41 6.33
C ALA A 63 -22.58 -21.99 5.36
#